data_ce4d650a1ea6d51dbed6b136eb857e8a
#
_entry.id   ce4d650a1ea6d51dbed6b136eb857e8a
#
_cell.length_a   1.000
_cell.length_b   1.000
_cell.length_c   1.000
_cell.angle_alpha   90.00
_cell.angle_beta   90.00
_cell.angle_gamma   90.00
#
_symmetry.space_group_name_H-M   'P 1'
#
loop_
_entity.id
_entity.type
_entity.pdbx_description
1 polymer ?
#
loop_
_entity_poly.entity_id
_entity_poly.type
_entity_poly.pdbx_seq_one_letter_code
_entity_poly.pdbx_strand_id
1 'polypeptide(L)'
;MSKSKSSKPTTYTENDKVIVKTLKDAGKPLTLAEINSIANTSIKSGSITSARRKGLIEDAGTVPVNRTTFKYVNSYEFATDITNGDVKVSDAQKEILAVAKTMDGAFTLDDLRTAMSKSIPSGTINALVKRGNFLKGEPVKVSRIVTSEVNSYVFKNDIPDDTANDTPNE
;
A
#
# COMPACT_ATOMS: atom_id res chain seq x y z
N MET A 1 -47.63 6.44 -25.64
CA MET A 1 -47.83 6.25 -24.18
C MET A 1 -46.49 6.06 -23.53
N SER A 2 -45.87 7.11 -23.01
CA SER A 2 -44.61 7.07 -22.27
C SER A 2 -44.86 6.61 -20.84
N LYS A 3 -44.34 5.44 -20.47
CA LYS A 3 -44.34 4.98 -19.07
C LYS A 3 -43.34 5.84 -18.27
N SER A 4 -43.86 6.75 -17.46
CA SER A 4 -43.05 7.43 -16.44
C SER A 4 -42.52 6.38 -15.47
N LYS A 5 -41.20 6.18 -15.45
CA LYS A 5 -40.53 5.37 -14.41
C LYS A 5 -40.69 6.13 -13.09
N SER A 6 -41.56 5.64 -12.22
CA SER A 6 -41.60 6.05 -10.82
C SER A 6 -40.25 5.81 -10.20
N SER A 7 -39.47 6.86 -9.97
CA SER A 7 -38.22 6.80 -9.24
C SER A 7 -38.56 6.54 -7.77
N LYS A 8 -38.10 5.39 -7.23
CA LYS A 8 -38.16 5.13 -5.78
C LYS A 8 -37.45 6.27 -5.04
N PRO A 9 -38.01 6.74 -3.91
CA PRO A 9 -37.34 7.78 -3.12
C PRO A 9 -35.94 7.33 -2.76
N THR A 10 -34.96 8.20 -2.99
CA THR A 10 -33.56 7.93 -2.67
C THR A 10 -33.35 8.09 -1.16
N THR A 11 -33.14 6.99 -0.44
CA THR A 11 -32.86 7.05 1.00
C THR A 11 -31.39 7.39 1.23
N TYR A 12 -31.17 8.44 1.99
CA TYR A 12 -29.81 8.87 2.40
C TYR A 12 -29.47 8.30 3.77
N THR A 13 -28.25 7.79 3.91
CA THR A 13 -27.74 7.21 5.15
C THR A 13 -26.92 8.23 5.95
N GLU A 14 -26.70 7.97 7.22
CA GLU A 14 -25.80 8.81 8.04
C GLU A 14 -24.40 8.90 7.43
N ASN A 15 -23.88 7.80 6.85
CA ASN A 15 -22.62 7.84 6.13
C ASN A 15 -22.65 8.80 4.92
N ASP A 16 -23.75 8.87 4.20
CA ASP A 16 -23.89 9.83 3.09
C ASP A 16 -23.78 11.26 3.61
N LYS A 17 -24.47 11.60 4.70
CA LYS A 17 -24.43 12.92 5.33
C LYS A 17 -23.00 13.28 5.81
N VAL A 18 -22.31 12.35 6.45
CA VAL A 18 -20.91 12.54 6.90
C VAL A 18 -19.99 12.77 5.72
N ILE A 19 -20.08 11.95 4.66
CA ILE A 19 -19.25 12.09 3.45
C ILE A 19 -19.46 13.46 2.80
N VAL A 20 -20.72 13.82 2.55
CA VAL A 20 -21.09 15.09 1.91
C VAL A 20 -20.59 16.28 2.73
N LYS A 21 -20.86 16.29 4.04
CA LYS A 21 -20.40 17.35 4.93
C LYS A 21 -18.89 17.49 4.92
N THR A 22 -18.16 16.38 5.08
CA THR A 22 -16.69 16.40 5.14
C THR A 22 -16.07 16.92 3.85
N LEU A 23 -16.57 16.49 2.69
CA LEU A 23 -16.08 16.96 1.39
C LEU A 23 -16.43 18.41 1.11
N LYS A 24 -17.64 18.85 1.51
CA LYS A 24 -18.11 20.23 1.36
C LYS A 24 -17.27 21.19 2.22
N ASP A 25 -17.05 20.82 3.49
CA ASP A 25 -16.27 21.62 4.44
C ASP A 25 -14.78 21.69 4.04
N ALA A 26 -14.24 20.62 3.46
CA ALA A 26 -12.87 20.59 2.98
C ALA A 26 -12.61 21.44 1.73
N GLY A 27 -13.60 21.59 0.84
CA GLY A 27 -13.50 22.35 -0.40
C GLY A 27 -12.45 21.86 -1.39
N LYS A 28 -11.92 20.65 -1.20
CA LYS A 28 -10.88 20.01 -2.03
C LYS A 28 -11.11 18.51 -2.15
N PRO A 29 -10.50 17.84 -3.15
CA PRO A 29 -10.55 16.38 -3.23
C PRO A 29 -9.96 15.71 -1.99
N LEU A 30 -10.65 14.68 -1.49
CA LEU A 30 -10.20 13.85 -0.38
C LEU A 30 -10.26 12.37 -0.75
N THR A 31 -9.31 11.59 -0.26
CA THR A 31 -9.36 10.14 -0.28
C THR A 31 -10.30 9.61 0.81
N LEU A 32 -10.73 8.34 0.71
CA LEU A 32 -11.52 7.72 1.78
C LEU A 32 -10.82 7.73 3.14
N ALA A 33 -9.49 7.59 3.15
CA ALA A 33 -8.71 7.63 4.39
C ALA A 33 -8.75 9.03 5.04
N GLU A 34 -8.64 10.09 4.24
CA GLU A 34 -8.73 11.48 4.72
C GLU A 34 -10.14 11.80 5.20
N ILE A 35 -11.20 11.37 4.48
CA ILE A 35 -12.59 11.52 4.93
C ILE A 35 -12.77 10.87 6.31
N ASN A 36 -12.30 9.63 6.49
CA ASN A 36 -12.39 8.92 7.76
C ASN A 36 -11.61 9.62 8.87
N SER A 37 -10.43 10.14 8.56
CA SER A 37 -9.59 10.88 9.52
C SER A 37 -10.24 12.18 9.97
N ILE A 38 -10.75 12.98 9.03
CA ILE A 38 -11.37 14.29 9.32
C ILE A 38 -12.69 14.11 10.08
N ALA A 39 -13.52 13.17 9.64
CA ALA A 39 -14.81 12.90 10.26
C ALA A 39 -14.73 12.02 11.52
N ASN A 40 -13.53 11.56 11.91
CA ASN A 40 -13.30 10.62 13.01
C ASN A 40 -14.24 9.40 12.95
N THR A 41 -14.31 8.75 11.80
CA THR A 41 -15.24 7.65 11.52
C THR A 41 -14.54 6.51 10.76
N SER A 42 -15.28 5.42 10.51
CA SER A 42 -14.78 4.25 9.78
C SER A 42 -15.73 3.90 8.62
N ILE A 43 -15.89 4.84 7.68
CA ILE A 43 -16.68 4.66 6.46
C ILE A 43 -15.98 3.63 5.56
N LYS A 44 -16.77 2.69 5.05
CA LYS A 44 -16.29 1.66 4.12
C LYS A 44 -16.42 2.12 2.67
N SER A 45 -15.64 1.54 1.77
CA SER A 45 -15.67 1.83 0.33
C SER A 45 -17.05 1.66 -0.30
N GLY A 46 -17.88 0.75 0.21
CA GLY A 46 -19.26 0.56 -0.23
C GLY A 46 -20.14 1.81 -0.03
N SER A 47 -19.94 2.57 1.06
CA SER A 47 -20.65 3.83 1.29
C SER A 47 -20.25 4.91 0.29
N ILE A 48 -18.98 5.00 -0.08
CA ILE A 48 -18.49 5.88 -1.16
C ILE A 48 -19.17 5.53 -2.49
N THR A 49 -19.20 4.22 -2.83
CA THR A 49 -19.87 3.75 -4.05
C THR A 49 -21.36 4.11 -4.04
N SER A 50 -22.03 3.99 -2.89
CA SER A 50 -23.44 4.38 -2.72
C SER A 50 -23.64 5.89 -2.90
N ALA A 51 -22.86 6.73 -2.23
CA ALA A 51 -22.92 8.17 -2.34
C ALA A 51 -22.68 8.65 -3.78
N ARG A 52 -21.73 8.03 -4.51
CA ARG A 52 -21.49 8.30 -5.92
C ARG A 52 -22.69 7.94 -6.81
N ARG A 53 -23.31 6.76 -6.59
CA ARG A 53 -24.52 6.35 -7.33
C ARG A 53 -25.70 7.28 -7.09
N LYS A 54 -25.78 7.87 -5.91
CA LYS A 54 -26.80 8.88 -5.54
C LYS A 54 -26.48 10.27 -6.10
N GLY A 55 -25.32 10.46 -6.74
CA GLY A 55 -24.90 11.73 -7.33
C GLY A 55 -24.45 12.77 -6.30
N LEU A 56 -24.15 12.38 -5.07
CA LEU A 56 -23.70 13.28 -4.00
C LEU A 56 -22.24 13.67 -4.14
N ILE A 57 -21.44 12.77 -4.68
CA ILE A 57 -20.00 12.92 -4.88
C ILE A 57 -19.58 12.45 -6.27
N GLU A 58 -18.44 12.87 -6.73
CA GLU A 58 -17.82 12.37 -7.96
C GLU A 58 -16.31 12.07 -7.75
N ASP A 59 -15.77 11.28 -8.69
CA ASP A 59 -14.35 10.94 -8.69
C ASP A 59 -13.53 12.15 -9.12
N ALA A 60 -12.49 12.49 -8.36
CA ALA A 60 -11.58 13.60 -8.63
C ALA A 60 -10.19 13.13 -9.13
N GLY A 61 -10.10 11.86 -9.52
CA GLY A 61 -8.86 11.23 -9.95
C GLY A 61 -8.18 10.45 -8.83
N THR A 62 -6.91 10.09 -9.05
CA THR A 62 -6.11 9.35 -8.08
C THR A 62 -5.02 10.23 -7.47
N VAL A 63 -4.64 9.93 -6.25
CA VAL A 63 -3.51 10.56 -5.57
C VAL A 63 -2.52 9.48 -5.10
N PRO A 64 -1.21 9.72 -5.21
CA PRO A 64 -0.20 8.80 -4.74
C PRO A 64 -0.17 8.79 -3.20
N VAL A 65 -0.27 7.61 -2.61
CA VAL A 65 -0.18 7.42 -1.16
C VAL A 65 0.95 6.46 -0.84
N ASN A 66 1.87 6.90 -0.01
CA ASN A 66 2.95 6.08 0.49
C ASN A 66 2.49 5.22 1.66
N ARG A 67 2.71 3.92 1.56
CA ARG A 67 2.43 2.96 2.63
C ARG A 67 3.70 2.22 2.99
N THR A 68 4.01 2.17 4.27
CA THR A 68 5.08 1.30 4.75
C THR A 68 4.55 -0.13 4.81
N THR A 69 5.17 -1.01 4.05
CA THR A 69 4.92 -2.45 4.08
C THR A 69 6.13 -3.15 4.67
N PHE A 70 5.91 -4.32 5.26
CA PHE A 70 6.96 -5.13 5.84
C PHE A 70 7.00 -6.47 5.13
N LYS A 71 8.20 -6.96 4.86
CA LYS A 71 8.41 -8.31 4.38
C LYS A 71 9.58 -8.94 5.13
N TYR A 72 9.58 -10.26 5.22
CA TYR A 72 10.73 -11.01 5.68
C TYR A 72 11.61 -11.35 4.49
N VAL A 73 12.90 -11.10 4.61
CA VAL A 73 13.92 -11.44 3.62
C VAL A 73 14.92 -12.39 4.25
N ASN A 74 15.48 -13.29 3.44
CA ASN A 74 16.52 -14.18 3.91
C ASN A 74 17.76 -13.38 4.32
N SER A 75 18.31 -13.70 5.48
CA SER A 75 19.63 -13.27 5.89
C SER A 75 20.64 -14.38 5.70
N TYR A 76 21.89 -14.00 5.67
CA TYR A 76 23.03 -14.88 5.47
C TYR A 76 24.15 -14.47 6.42
N GLU A 77 24.97 -15.43 6.80
CA GLU A 77 26.19 -15.20 7.57
C GLU A 77 27.38 -15.77 6.81
N PHE A 78 28.52 -15.13 6.90
CA PHE A 78 29.75 -15.65 6.31
C PHE A 78 30.23 -16.85 7.13
N ALA A 79 30.43 -18.00 6.47
CA ALA A 79 30.95 -19.19 7.12
C ALA A 79 32.44 -19.04 7.34
N THR A 80 32.88 -19.01 8.59
CA THR A 80 34.29 -18.84 8.96
C THR A 80 35.13 -20.09 8.68
N ASP A 81 34.53 -21.28 8.66
CA ASP A 81 35.18 -22.55 8.42
C ASP A 81 34.90 -23.09 7.01
N ILE A 82 35.58 -22.54 6.01
CA ILE A 82 35.56 -23.10 4.67
C ILE A 82 36.64 -24.17 4.57
N THR A 83 36.34 -25.37 5.06
CA THR A 83 37.23 -26.55 4.95
C THR A 83 37.10 -27.27 3.62
N ASN A 84 36.27 -26.80 2.69
CA ASN A 84 36.11 -27.42 1.38
C ASN A 84 37.18 -26.91 0.41
N GLY A 85 38.30 -27.62 0.38
CA GLY A 85 39.33 -27.47 -0.62
C GLY A 85 38.76 -27.56 -2.05
N ASP A 86 39.29 -26.75 -2.95
CA ASP A 86 39.18 -26.84 -4.41
C ASP A 86 37.82 -26.68 -5.11
N VAL A 87 36.86 -26.02 -4.51
CA VAL A 87 35.70 -25.62 -5.30
C VAL A 87 36.05 -24.36 -6.09
N LYS A 88 36.14 -24.47 -7.42
CA LYS A 88 36.36 -23.33 -8.32
C LYS A 88 35.25 -22.29 -8.12
N VAL A 89 35.60 -21.21 -7.45
CA VAL A 89 34.76 -20.04 -7.25
C VAL A 89 35.02 -19.05 -8.38
N SER A 90 34.02 -18.57 -9.06
CA SER A 90 34.18 -17.55 -10.12
C SER A 90 34.71 -16.24 -9.53
N ASP A 91 35.35 -15.41 -10.36
CA ASP A 91 35.89 -14.13 -9.88
C ASP A 91 34.82 -13.22 -9.30
N ALA A 92 33.63 -13.23 -9.89
CA ALA A 92 32.44 -12.52 -9.33
C ALA A 92 32.05 -13.05 -7.94
N GLN A 93 32.12 -14.34 -7.72
CA GLN A 93 31.85 -14.95 -6.41
C GLN A 93 32.95 -14.64 -5.38
N LYS A 94 34.22 -14.58 -5.80
CA LYS A 94 35.33 -14.15 -4.94
C LYS A 94 35.16 -12.71 -4.46
N GLU A 95 34.73 -11.82 -5.36
CA GLU A 95 34.42 -10.42 -5.02
C GLU A 95 33.28 -10.33 -3.96
N ILE A 96 32.21 -11.09 -4.15
CA ILE A 96 31.10 -11.17 -3.19
C ILE A 96 31.58 -11.69 -1.83
N LEU A 97 32.38 -12.74 -1.82
CA LEU A 97 32.94 -13.32 -0.57
C LEU A 97 33.85 -12.32 0.14
N ALA A 98 34.67 -11.58 -0.60
CA ALA A 98 35.56 -10.57 -0.03
C ALA A 98 34.76 -9.46 0.68
N VAL A 99 33.67 -8.97 0.06
CA VAL A 99 32.82 -7.97 0.67
C VAL A 99 32.02 -8.54 1.84
N ALA A 100 31.43 -9.72 1.70
CA ALA A 100 30.67 -10.35 2.78
C ALA A 100 31.52 -10.61 4.04
N LYS A 101 32.80 -10.91 3.86
CA LYS A 101 33.75 -11.10 4.96
C LYS A 101 34.00 -9.83 5.78
N THR A 102 33.77 -8.64 5.20
CA THR A 102 33.91 -7.36 5.90
C THR A 102 32.61 -6.93 6.61
N MET A 103 31.54 -7.68 6.43
CA MET A 103 30.26 -7.41 7.09
C MET A 103 30.25 -8.07 8.46
N ASP A 104 29.92 -7.30 9.50
CA ASP A 104 29.75 -7.82 10.84
C ASP A 104 28.38 -8.46 11.01
N GLY A 105 28.35 -9.79 11.24
CA GLY A 105 27.12 -10.53 11.52
C GLY A 105 26.29 -10.88 10.28
N ALA A 106 24.98 -11.01 10.49
CA ALA A 106 24.05 -11.40 9.44
C ALA A 106 23.76 -10.25 8.48
N PHE A 107 23.71 -10.54 7.18
CA PHE A 107 23.44 -9.61 6.10
C PHE A 107 22.36 -10.14 5.15
N THR A 108 21.71 -9.26 4.43
CA THR A 108 20.76 -9.61 3.36
C THR A 108 21.41 -9.47 1.98
N LEU A 109 20.72 -9.99 0.95
CA LEU A 109 21.17 -9.77 -0.43
C LEU A 109 21.20 -8.28 -0.80
N ASP A 110 20.28 -7.48 -0.26
CA ASP A 110 20.22 -6.05 -0.53
C ASP A 110 21.38 -5.29 0.15
N ASP A 111 21.82 -5.73 1.33
CA ASP A 111 23.01 -5.19 1.98
C ASP A 111 24.26 -5.43 1.14
N LEU A 112 24.44 -6.64 0.60
CA LEU A 112 25.53 -6.96 -0.32
C LEU A 112 25.50 -6.12 -1.60
N ARG A 113 24.32 -5.95 -2.20
CA ARG A 113 24.14 -5.11 -3.40
C ARG A 113 24.53 -3.66 -3.12
N THR A 114 24.14 -3.15 -1.95
CA THR A 114 24.45 -1.79 -1.53
C THR A 114 25.96 -1.63 -1.32
N ALA A 115 26.59 -2.54 -0.59
CA ALA A 115 28.01 -2.50 -0.31
C ALA A 115 28.87 -2.61 -1.58
N MET A 116 28.43 -3.41 -2.55
CA MET A 116 29.13 -3.60 -3.82
C MET A 116 28.75 -2.58 -4.89
N SER A 117 27.68 -1.82 -4.70
CA SER A 117 27.08 -0.95 -5.72
C SER A 117 26.81 -1.69 -7.04
N LYS A 118 26.48 -2.98 -6.96
CA LYS A 118 26.28 -3.89 -8.09
C LYS A 118 25.02 -4.73 -7.94
N SER A 119 24.41 -5.08 -9.07
CA SER A 119 23.33 -6.07 -9.09
C SER A 119 23.90 -7.48 -8.90
N ILE A 120 23.45 -8.18 -7.87
CA ILE A 120 23.81 -9.57 -7.59
C ILE A 120 22.57 -10.43 -7.83
N PRO A 121 22.60 -11.41 -8.74
CA PRO A 121 21.52 -12.37 -8.91
C PRO A 121 21.35 -13.25 -7.66
N SER A 122 20.11 -13.50 -7.26
CA SER A 122 19.83 -14.39 -6.11
C SER A 122 20.37 -15.82 -6.29
N GLY A 123 20.45 -16.30 -7.52
CA GLY A 123 21.04 -17.58 -7.86
C GLY A 123 22.51 -17.70 -7.46
N THR A 124 23.26 -16.60 -7.53
CA THR A 124 24.68 -16.57 -7.09
C THR A 124 24.81 -16.81 -5.60
N ILE A 125 23.96 -16.16 -4.80
CA ILE A 125 23.94 -16.35 -3.34
C ILE A 125 23.52 -17.79 -2.99
N ASN A 126 22.49 -18.31 -3.66
CA ASN A 126 22.07 -19.69 -3.45
C ASN A 126 23.21 -20.70 -3.78
N ALA A 127 24.01 -20.42 -4.79
CA ALA A 127 25.17 -21.24 -5.10
C ALA A 127 26.24 -21.19 -3.99
N LEU A 128 26.48 -20.01 -3.42
CA LEU A 128 27.42 -19.83 -2.29
C LEU A 128 26.90 -20.50 -1.01
N VAL A 129 25.61 -20.47 -0.76
CA VAL A 129 24.98 -21.22 0.35
C VAL A 129 25.15 -22.73 0.15
N LYS A 130 24.85 -23.25 -1.04
CA LYS A 130 25.01 -24.68 -1.35
C LYS A 130 26.47 -25.17 -1.21
N ARG A 131 27.42 -24.29 -1.42
CA ARG A 131 28.86 -24.56 -1.27
C ARG A 131 29.35 -24.40 0.15
N GLY A 132 28.50 -23.97 1.09
CA GLY A 132 28.89 -23.75 2.47
C GLY A 132 29.66 -22.45 2.73
N ASN A 133 29.77 -21.56 1.74
CA ASN A 133 30.41 -20.25 1.93
C ASN A 133 29.53 -19.28 2.75
N PHE A 134 28.22 -19.44 2.64
CA PHE A 134 27.24 -18.71 3.43
C PHE A 134 26.33 -19.68 4.19
N LEU A 135 26.02 -19.32 5.40
CA LEU A 135 24.98 -19.95 6.22
C LEU A 135 23.69 -19.14 6.08
N LYS A 136 22.55 -19.81 6.09
CA LYS A 136 21.27 -19.11 6.19
C LYS A 136 21.04 -18.71 7.63
N GLY A 137 20.86 -17.41 7.85
CA GLY A 137 20.44 -16.85 9.12
C GLY A 137 18.92 -16.79 9.25
N GLU A 138 18.45 -16.28 10.37
CA GLU A 138 17.04 -16.02 10.60
C GLU A 138 16.51 -14.93 9.65
N PRO A 139 15.28 -15.08 9.11
CA PRO A 139 14.71 -14.06 8.23
C PRO A 139 14.60 -12.71 8.93
N VAL A 140 15.08 -11.66 8.28
CA VAL A 140 15.05 -10.28 8.78
C VAL A 140 13.82 -9.56 8.25
N LYS A 141 13.10 -8.86 9.13
CA LYS A 141 11.97 -8.01 8.78
C LYS A 141 12.48 -6.69 8.21
N VAL A 142 12.24 -6.44 6.95
CA VAL A 142 12.59 -5.17 6.30
C VAL A 142 11.34 -4.37 5.97
N SER A 143 11.43 -3.05 6.14
CA SER A 143 10.39 -2.12 5.73
C SER A 143 10.64 -1.66 4.29
N ARG A 144 9.55 -1.48 3.55
CA ARG A 144 9.57 -0.90 2.22
C ARG A 144 8.44 0.11 2.09
N ILE A 145 8.76 1.29 1.57
CA ILE A 145 7.74 2.26 1.17
C ILE A 145 7.23 1.84 -0.21
N VAL A 146 5.92 1.62 -0.30
CA VAL A 146 5.22 1.33 -1.55
C VAL A 146 4.27 2.48 -1.82
N THR A 147 4.46 3.15 -2.94
CA THR A 147 3.52 4.16 -3.43
C THR A 147 2.41 3.45 -4.19
N SER A 148 1.17 3.74 -3.84
CA SER A 148 -0.02 3.24 -4.54
C SER A 148 -0.95 4.39 -4.85
N GLU A 149 -1.58 4.33 -6.03
CA GLU A 149 -2.63 5.27 -6.41
C GLU A 149 -3.93 4.92 -5.68
N VAL A 150 -4.54 5.91 -5.05
CA VAL A 150 -5.85 5.77 -4.40
C VAL A 150 -6.81 6.82 -4.94
N ASN A 151 -8.08 6.44 -5.10
CA ASN A 151 -9.10 7.36 -5.60
C ASN A 151 -9.35 8.48 -4.59
N SER A 152 -9.52 9.68 -5.12
CA SER A 152 -10.01 10.85 -4.40
C SER A 152 -11.40 11.26 -4.91
N TYR A 153 -12.14 11.95 -4.09
CA TYR A 153 -13.54 12.31 -4.33
C TYR A 153 -13.77 13.77 -4.02
N VAL A 154 -14.67 14.40 -4.74
CA VAL A 154 -15.13 15.77 -4.47
C VAL A 154 -16.63 15.77 -4.22
N PHE A 155 -17.05 16.77 -3.48
CA PHE A 155 -18.47 17.09 -3.30
C PHE A 155 -19.10 17.49 -4.63
N LYS A 156 -20.32 17.00 -4.87
CA LYS A 156 -21.07 17.32 -6.08
C LYS A 156 -22.41 17.97 -5.78
N ASN A 157 -23.23 17.33 -4.96
CA ASN A 157 -24.57 17.81 -4.63
C ASN A 157 -24.88 17.59 -3.16
N ASP A 158 -25.65 18.51 -2.59
CA ASP A 158 -26.20 18.36 -1.25
C ASP A 158 -27.26 17.23 -1.20
N ILE A 159 -27.48 16.71 -0.01
CA ILE A 159 -28.58 15.82 0.28
C ILE A 159 -29.85 16.72 0.27
N PRO A 160 -30.86 16.42 -0.55
CA PRO A 160 -32.11 17.16 -0.52
C PRO A 160 -32.73 17.18 0.88
N ASP A 161 -33.18 18.33 1.30
CA ASP A 161 -33.86 18.49 2.59
C ASP A 161 -35.29 17.90 2.45
N ASP A 162 -35.53 16.73 3.06
CA ASP A 162 -36.86 16.09 3.07
C ASP A 162 -37.88 16.84 3.95
N THR A 163 -37.51 17.99 4.52
CA THR A 163 -38.38 18.75 5.42
C THR A 163 -39.38 19.68 4.71
N ALA A 164 -39.44 19.69 3.38
CA ALA A 164 -40.29 20.63 2.63
C ALA A 164 -41.72 20.13 2.36
N ASN A 165 -42.18 19.02 2.94
CA ASN A 165 -43.52 18.45 2.64
C ASN A 165 -44.41 18.16 3.87
N ASP A 166 -44.20 18.83 5.00
CA ASP A 166 -45.22 18.89 6.04
C ASP A 166 -45.96 20.25 6.00
N THR A 167 -46.70 20.46 4.98
CA THR A 167 -47.84 21.42 5.05
C THR A 167 -49.01 20.67 5.65
N PRO A 168 -49.49 21.02 6.85
CA PRO A 168 -50.74 20.48 7.36
C PRO A 168 -51.87 20.98 6.45
N ASN A 169 -52.60 20.04 5.83
CA ASN A 169 -53.89 20.38 5.23
C ASN A 169 -54.83 20.77 6.38
N GLU A 170 -55.17 22.05 6.45
CA GLU A 170 -56.40 22.53 7.11
C GLU A 170 -57.61 22.19 6.27
#